data_c2043618fb1ec82ababc24f083d1ecd7
#
_entry.id   c2043618fb1ec82ababc24f083d1ecd7
#
_cell.length_a   1.000
_cell.length_b   1.000
_cell.length_c   1.000
_cell.angle_alpha   90.00
_cell.angle_beta   90.00
_cell.angle_gamma   90.00
#
_symmetry.space_group_name_H-M   'P 1'
#
loop_
_entity.id
_entity.type
_entity.pdbx_description
1 polymer ?
#
loop_
_entity_poly.entity_id
_entity_poly.type
_entity_poly.pdbx_seq_one_letter_code
_entity_poly.pdbx_strand_id
1 'polypeptide(L)'
;LIPLGISILRELLPPERLGSAIALISASLGIGGALGMPIAAAVAEHAGWRVLFWGSAALSALIGVLIRWLIPPTPPQAEGRLDVPGAAGLGAGLVCLLLGVSKGADWGWGGAATLGLLAAAAVVLPAWAWWELRTPHPLVDLRVTARRQVLFTNAASVLVGCAMYAQALIVMQLLQLPESTGYGLGQSMLAAGLWMAPAGLMMMAVSPLGAKLSAAAGPKVTLGAGSLVIALGYGSSTVLMGSTWGLLAVALVCNAGVGLAYGAMPALIMSAVPPSETASANGFNTLMRSIGTTVSAAAVGVILAEMTTTMGGRVLPSEAGFRAAMLFGCGVALL
;
A
#
# COMPACT_ATOMS: atom_id res chain seq x y z
N LEU A 1 -10.32 -2.62 -8.23
CA LEU A 1 -11.30 -1.59 -8.60
C LEU A 1 -10.65 -0.25 -8.97
N ILE A 2 -9.63 0.24 -8.23
CA ILE A 2 -8.99 1.56 -8.48
C ILE A 2 -8.43 1.69 -9.89
N PRO A 3 -7.63 0.74 -10.43
CA PRO A 3 -7.11 0.84 -11.80
C PRO A 3 -8.21 0.91 -12.86
N LEU A 4 -9.29 0.16 -12.68
CA LEU A 4 -10.46 0.20 -13.58
C LEU A 4 -11.18 1.54 -13.48
N GLY A 5 -11.35 2.08 -12.27
CA GLY A 5 -11.90 3.42 -12.09
C GLY A 5 -11.09 4.50 -12.81
N ILE A 6 -9.75 4.44 -12.72
CA ILE A 6 -8.85 5.38 -13.42
C ILE A 6 -9.00 5.24 -14.94
N SER A 7 -9.10 4.01 -15.47
CA SER A 7 -9.30 3.77 -16.90
C SER A 7 -10.62 4.37 -17.40
N ILE A 8 -11.72 4.10 -16.68
CA ILE A 8 -13.05 4.66 -17.01
C ILE A 8 -13.03 6.19 -16.97
N LEU A 9 -12.41 6.79 -15.95
CA LEU A 9 -12.31 8.25 -15.86
C LEU A 9 -11.52 8.84 -17.03
N ARG A 10 -10.44 8.16 -17.45
CA ARG A 10 -9.64 8.61 -18.61
C ARG A 10 -10.43 8.59 -19.92
N GLU A 11 -11.40 7.70 -20.05
CA GLU A 11 -12.28 7.61 -21.22
C GLU A 11 -13.41 8.65 -21.21
N LEU A 12 -13.97 8.90 -20.02
CA LEU A 12 -15.18 9.70 -19.87
C LEU A 12 -14.92 11.19 -19.63
N LEU A 13 -13.72 11.54 -19.12
CA LEU A 13 -13.42 12.92 -18.70
C LEU A 13 -12.44 13.60 -19.66
N PRO A 14 -12.65 14.92 -19.90
CA PRO A 14 -11.67 15.72 -20.60
C PRO A 14 -10.37 15.84 -19.79
N PRO A 15 -9.19 15.99 -20.46
CA PRO A 15 -7.88 16.01 -19.83
C PRO A 15 -7.75 16.98 -18.65
N GLU A 16 -8.44 18.14 -18.73
CA GLU A 16 -8.41 19.20 -17.71
C GLU A 16 -9.01 18.76 -16.37
N ARG A 17 -9.97 17.83 -16.41
CA ARG A 17 -10.68 17.31 -15.21
C ARG A 17 -10.11 15.98 -14.70
N LEU A 18 -9.29 15.31 -15.50
CA LEU A 18 -8.76 13.99 -15.16
C LEU A 18 -7.91 14.03 -13.88
N GLY A 19 -7.05 15.04 -13.73
CA GLY A 19 -6.20 15.18 -12.53
C GLY A 19 -7.01 15.32 -11.24
N SER A 20 -8.09 16.12 -11.26
CA SER A 20 -8.96 16.29 -10.10
C SER A 20 -9.77 15.03 -9.78
N ALA A 21 -10.20 14.29 -10.79
CA ALA A 21 -10.91 13.03 -10.61
C ALA A 21 -10.02 11.94 -10.02
N ILE A 22 -8.75 11.84 -10.46
CA ILE A 22 -7.76 10.92 -9.86
C ILE A 22 -7.48 11.31 -8.41
N ALA A 23 -7.35 12.62 -8.12
CA ALA A 23 -7.19 13.11 -6.75
C ALA A 23 -8.39 12.71 -5.87
N LEU A 24 -9.62 12.74 -6.40
CA LEU A 24 -10.81 12.34 -5.67
C LEU A 24 -10.82 10.82 -5.37
N ILE A 25 -10.43 9.97 -6.35
CA ILE A 25 -10.23 8.53 -6.10
C ILE A 25 -9.17 8.30 -5.02
N SER A 26 -8.05 9.02 -5.09
CA SER A 26 -6.99 8.92 -4.09
C SER A 26 -7.46 9.39 -2.71
N ALA A 27 -8.28 10.46 -2.67
CA ALA A 27 -8.90 10.95 -1.44
C ALA A 27 -9.87 9.92 -0.82
N SER A 28 -10.62 9.17 -1.63
CA SER A 28 -11.53 8.13 -1.13
C SER A 28 -10.80 7.00 -0.39
N LEU A 29 -9.54 6.71 -0.78
CA LEU A 29 -8.68 5.78 -0.02
C LEU A 29 -8.37 6.33 1.37
N GLY A 30 -8.13 7.63 1.51
CA GLY A 30 -7.92 8.29 2.80
C GLY A 30 -9.15 8.18 3.70
N ILE A 31 -10.37 8.37 3.15
CA ILE A 31 -11.62 8.17 3.88
C ILE A 31 -11.76 6.70 4.33
N GLY A 32 -11.49 5.76 3.41
CA GLY A 32 -11.51 4.33 3.71
C GLY A 32 -10.56 3.95 4.85
N GLY A 33 -9.33 4.51 4.85
CA GLY A 33 -8.36 4.33 5.93
C GLY A 33 -8.78 4.98 7.25
N ALA A 34 -9.32 6.21 7.18
CA ALA A 34 -9.78 6.95 8.35
C ALA A 34 -10.96 6.26 9.07
N LEU A 35 -11.93 5.75 8.33
CA LEU A 35 -13.12 5.10 8.87
C LEU A 35 -12.93 3.59 9.08
N GLY A 36 -12.14 2.94 8.23
CA GLY A 36 -11.98 1.50 8.23
C GLY A 36 -11.35 0.97 9.51
N MET A 37 -10.27 1.59 9.99
CA MET A 37 -9.60 1.15 11.21
C MET A 37 -10.46 1.29 12.47
N PRO A 38 -11.09 2.45 12.78
CA PRO A 38 -11.98 2.59 13.92
C PRO A 38 -13.19 1.65 13.86
N ILE A 39 -13.82 1.53 12.68
CA ILE A 39 -14.96 0.63 12.50
C ILE A 39 -14.55 -0.83 12.71
N ALA A 40 -13.42 -1.25 12.13
CA ALA A 40 -12.90 -2.59 12.29
C ALA A 40 -12.56 -2.88 13.76
N ALA A 41 -11.92 -1.93 14.46
CA ALA A 41 -11.59 -2.05 15.87
C ALA A 41 -12.86 -2.15 16.75
N ALA A 42 -13.86 -1.27 16.50
CA ALA A 42 -15.12 -1.29 17.24
C ALA A 42 -15.87 -2.62 17.06
N VAL A 43 -15.95 -3.12 15.83
CA VAL A 43 -16.61 -4.41 15.54
C VAL A 43 -15.84 -5.58 16.15
N ALA A 44 -14.49 -5.57 16.07
CA ALA A 44 -13.66 -6.62 16.66
C ALA A 44 -13.81 -6.67 18.18
N GLU A 45 -13.88 -5.52 18.85
CA GLU A 45 -13.99 -5.39 20.29
C GLU A 45 -15.39 -5.81 20.82
N HIS A 46 -16.47 -5.46 20.09
CA HIS A 46 -17.86 -5.65 20.57
C HIS A 46 -18.59 -6.83 19.95
N ALA A 47 -18.27 -7.21 18.71
CA ALA A 47 -19.03 -8.23 17.95
C ALA A 47 -18.17 -9.39 17.43
N GLY A 48 -16.87 -9.32 17.61
CA GLY A 48 -15.92 -10.34 17.21
C GLY A 48 -15.51 -10.28 15.71
N TRP A 49 -14.37 -10.88 15.42
CA TRP A 49 -13.70 -10.77 14.11
C TRP A 49 -14.51 -11.35 12.93
N ARG A 50 -15.38 -12.35 13.15
CA ARG A 50 -16.19 -12.95 12.09
C ARG A 50 -17.18 -11.95 11.47
N VAL A 51 -17.71 -11.03 12.28
CA VAL A 51 -18.65 -10.00 11.81
C VAL A 51 -17.98 -9.04 10.84
N LEU A 52 -16.67 -8.77 11.00
CA LEU A 52 -15.90 -7.98 10.05
C LEU A 52 -15.90 -8.59 8.63
N PHE A 53 -15.70 -9.90 8.53
CA PHE A 53 -15.70 -10.59 7.23
C PHE A 53 -17.08 -10.59 6.58
N TRP A 54 -18.13 -10.86 7.35
CA TRP A 54 -19.51 -10.82 6.83
C TRP A 54 -19.92 -9.39 6.43
N GLY A 55 -19.57 -8.40 7.23
CA GLY A 55 -19.79 -6.98 6.90
C GLY A 55 -19.07 -6.55 5.63
N SER A 56 -17.80 -6.95 5.49
CA SER A 56 -17.01 -6.69 4.27
C SER A 56 -17.59 -7.39 3.04
N ALA A 57 -18.08 -8.62 3.19
CA ALA A 57 -18.73 -9.35 2.12
C ALA A 57 -20.04 -8.68 1.68
N ALA A 58 -20.89 -8.27 2.65
CA ALA A 58 -22.13 -7.55 2.37
C ALA A 58 -21.89 -6.20 1.68
N LEU A 59 -20.90 -5.43 2.18
CA LEU A 59 -20.49 -4.17 1.55
C LEU A 59 -19.97 -4.37 0.14
N SER A 60 -19.16 -5.39 -0.10
CA SER A 60 -18.65 -5.73 -1.43
C SER A 60 -19.76 -6.12 -2.40
N ALA A 61 -20.74 -6.90 -1.93
CA ALA A 61 -21.92 -7.26 -2.71
C ALA A 61 -22.76 -6.01 -3.06
N LEU A 62 -22.99 -5.12 -2.09
CA LEU A 62 -23.70 -3.86 -2.31
C LEU A 62 -22.98 -3.00 -3.35
N ILE A 63 -21.65 -2.85 -3.24
CA ILE A 63 -20.86 -2.11 -4.23
C ILE A 63 -20.97 -2.76 -5.62
N GLY A 64 -20.96 -4.09 -5.71
CA GLY A 64 -21.15 -4.81 -6.98
C GLY A 64 -22.49 -4.51 -7.63
N VAL A 65 -23.57 -4.49 -6.83
CA VAL A 65 -24.92 -4.12 -7.30
C VAL A 65 -24.97 -2.67 -7.76
N LEU A 66 -24.39 -1.74 -6.99
CA LEU A 66 -24.33 -0.32 -7.37
C LEU A 66 -23.56 -0.10 -8.66
N ILE A 67 -22.43 -0.76 -8.85
CA ILE A 67 -21.65 -0.72 -10.10
C ILE A 67 -22.53 -1.19 -11.27
N ARG A 68 -23.24 -2.30 -11.11
CA ARG A 68 -24.11 -2.87 -12.15
C ARG A 68 -25.25 -1.93 -12.55
N TRP A 69 -25.73 -1.12 -11.63
CA TRP A 69 -26.85 -0.20 -11.87
C TRP A 69 -26.43 1.20 -12.34
N LEU A 70 -25.30 1.71 -11.82
CA LEU A 70 -24.87 3.10 -12.05
C LEU A 70 -23.92 3.25 -13.22
N ILE A 71 -23.13 2.22 -13.53
CA ILE A 71 -22.14 2.30 -14.61
C ILE A 71 -22.75 1.72 -15.88
N PRO A 72 -22.92 2.52 -16.95
CA PRO A 72 -23.40 2.03 -18.22
C PRO A 72 -22.42 1.01 -18.82
N PRO A 73 -22.93 -0.03 -19.52
CA PRO A 73 -22.08 -0.99 -20.18
C PRO A 73 -21.27 -0.28 -21.27
N THR A 74 -19.97 -0.27 -21.12
CA THR A 74 -19.02 0.19 -22.17
C THR A 74 -18.73 -0.98 -23.11
N PRO A 75 -18.71 -0.76 -24.44
CA PRO A 75 -18.33 -1.81 -25.37
C PRO A 75 -16.91 -2.29 -25.07
N PRO A 76 -16.61 -3.59 -25.16
CA PRO A 76 -15.29 -4.10 -24.96
C PRO A 76 -14.33 -3.48 -25.99
N GLN A 77 -13.33 -2.74 -25.52
CA GLN A 77 -12.33 -2.06 -26.37
C GLN A 77 -11.18 -2.99 -26.79
N ALA A 78 -11.04 -4.13 -26.14
CA ALA A 78 -9.99 -5.10 -26.45
C ALA A 78 -10.56 -6.28 -27.22
N GLU A 79 -10.08 -6.49 -28.44
CA GLU A 79 -10.36 -7.69 -29.25
C GLU A 79 -9.55 -8.92 -28.80
N GLY A 80 -8.95 -8.91 -27.59
CA GLY A 80 -8.09 -9.96 -27.08
C GLY A 80 -8.78 -10.94 -26.15
N ARG A 81 -8.37 -12.21 -26.20
CA ARG A 81 -8.71 -13.21 -25.17
C ARG A 81 -7.92 -12.91 -23.90
N LEU A 82 -8.56 -13.10 -22.73
CA LEU A 82 -7.89 -13.00 -21.45
C LEU A 82 -6.72 -14.02 -21.38
N ASP A 83 -5.53 -13.57 -21.06
CA ASP A 83 -4.37 -14.44 -20.84
C ASP A 83 -4.48 -15.15 -19.48
N VAL A 84 -5.26 -16.25 -19.46
CA VAL A 84 -5.45 -17.08 -18.27
C VAL A 84 -4.13 -17.71 -17.81
N PRO A 85 -3.26 -18.26 -18.69
CA PRO A 85 -1.95 -18.76 -18.28
C PRO A 85 -1.06 -17.66 -17.66
N GLY A 86 -1.04 -16.46 -18.25
CA GLY A 86 -0.30 -15.32 -17.69
C GLY A 86 -0.82 -14.92 -16.32
N ALA A 87 -2.15 -14.85 -16.14
CA ALA A 87 -2.76 -14.55 -14.86
C ALA A 87 -2.45 -15.62 -13.79
N ALA A 88 -2.52 -16.90 -14.16
CA ALA A 88 -2.20 -18.01 -13.26
C ALA A 88 -0.71 -18.03 -12.88
N GLY A 89 0.19 -17.82 -13.85
CA GLY A 89 1.63 -17.77 -13.63
C GLY A 89 2.04 -16.62 -12.70
N LEU A 90 1.54 -15.40 -12.96
CA LEU A 90 1.77 -14.25 -12.09
C LEU A 90 1.22 -14.51 -10.68
N GLY A 91 -0.03 -14.99 -10.58
CA GLY A 91 -0.67 -15.29 -9.31
C GLY A 91 0.11 -16.32 -8.51
N ALA A 92 0.48 -17.46 -9.12
CA ALA A 92 1.26 -18.50 -8.45
C ALA A 92 2.64 -17.99 -8.01
N GLY A 93 3.36 -17.29 -8.89
CA GLY A 93 4.67 -16.73 -8.57
C GLY A 93 4.62 -15.72 -7.41
N LEU A 94 3.60 -14.86 -7.39
CA LEU A 94 3.40 -13.90 -6.32
C LEU A 94 2.99 -14.56 -5.00
N VAL A 95 2.09 -15.54 -5.05
CA VAL A 95 1.72 -16.30 -3.83
C VAL A 95 2.96 -16.96 -3.23
N CYS A 96 3.79 -17.61 -4.04
CA CYS A 96 5.03 -18.21 -3.57
C CYS A 96 5.98 -17.15 -2.98
N LEU A 97 6.19 -16.03 -3.67
CA LEU A 97 7.06 -14.96 -3.20
C LEU A 97 6.56 -14.34 -1.89
N LEU A 98 5.30 -13.88 -1.89
CA LEU A 98 4.75 -13.13 -0.77
C LEU A 98 4.54 -14.01 0.47
N LEU A 99 4.13 -15.27 0.27
CA LEU A 99 3.99 -16.23 1.37
C LEU A 99 5.35 -16.60 1.94
N GLY A 100 6.35 -16.87 1.09
CA GLY A 100 7.73 -17.16 1.52
C GLY A 100 8.33 -16.00 2.32
N VAL A 101 8.15 -14.74 1.86
CA VAL A 101 8.63 -13.55 2.56
C VAL A 101 7.84 -13.30 3.85
N SER A 102 6.51 -13.40 3.82
CA SER A 102 5.65 -13.13 4.98
C SER A 102 5.82 -14.14 6.11
N LYS A 103 6.04 -15.42 5.75
CA LYS A 103 6.18 -16.52 6.73
C LYS A 103 7.63 -16.88 7.04
N GLY A 104 8.59 -16.22 6.41
CA GLY A 104 10.01 -16.49 6.59
C GLY A 104 10.48 -16.37 8.04
N ALA A 105 9.96 -15.40 8.79
CA ALA A 105 10.26 -15.23 10.21
C ALA A 105 9.63 -16.36 11.07
N ASP A 106 8.38 -16.76 10.76
CA ASP A 106 7.66 -17.79 11.54
C ASP A 106 8.20 -19.21 11.28
N TRP A 107 8.51 -19.54 10.02
CA TRP A 107 8.96 -20.86 9.58
C TRP A 107 10.49 -20.99 9.56
N GLY A 108 11.20 -19.91 9.82
CA GLY A 108 12.65 -19.78 9.68
C GLY A 108 13.07 -19.53 8.23
N TRP A 109 13.96 -18.56 8.04
CA TRP A 109 14.47 -18.19 6.70
C TRP A 109 15.24 -19.32 6.00
N GLY A 110 15.85 -20.25 6.76
CA GLY A 110 16.49 -21.47 6.27
C GLY A 110 15.56 -22.68 6.20
N GLY A 111 14.29 -22.55 6.56
CA GLY A 111 13.32 -23.64 6.56
C GLY A 111 12.99 -24.13 5.16
N ALA A 112 12.79 -25.44 4.99
CA ALA A 112 12.50 -26.06 3.69
C ALA A 112 11.25 -25.46 3.01
N ALA A 113 10.22 -25.12 3.78
CA ALA A 113 9.00 -24.50 3.24
C ALA A 113 9.28 -23.09 2.70
N THR A 114 10.01 -22.25 3.46
CA THR A 114 10.38 -20.89 3.04
C THR A 114 11.27 -20.91 1.81
N LEU A 115 12.34 -21.72 1.84
CA LEU A 115 13.27 -21.87 0.71
C LEU A 115 12.57 -22.46 -0.52
N GLY A 116 11.69 -23.45 -0.34
CA GLY A 116 10.91 -24.04 -1.41
C GLY A 116 9.98 -23.04 -2.10
N LEU A 117 9.28 -22.18 -1.32
CA LEU A 117 8.43 -21.13 -1.88
C LEU A 117 9.25 -20.05 -2.59
N LEU A 118 10.37 -19.60 -2.02
CA LEU A 118 11.22 -18.60 -2.65
C LEU A 118 11.88 -19.16 -3.93
N ALA A 119 12.31 -20.42 -3.92
CA ALA A 119 12.82 -21.10 -5.12
C ALA A 119 11.73 -21.25 -6.20
N ALA A 120 10.50 -21.64 -5.80
CA ALA A 120 9.37 -21.71 -6.71
C ALA A 120 9.08 -20.33 -7.33
N ALA A 121 9.07 -19.27 -6.53
CA ALA A 121 8.91 -17.90 -7.03
C ALA A 121 10.03 -17.52 -8.01
N ALA A 122 11.28 -17.85 -7.69
CA ALA A 122 12.44 -17.58 -8.53
C ALA A 122 12.42 -18.33 -9.88
N VAL A 123 11.65 -19.40 -10.00
CA VAL A 123 11.45 -20.14 -11.25
C VAL A 123 10.18 -19.66 -11.97
N VAL A 124 9.07 -19.54 -11.25
CA VAL A 124 7.75 -19.24 -11.84
C VAL A 124 7.68 -17.79 -12.37
N LEU A 125 8.23 -16.80 -11.65
CA LEU A 125 8.17 -15.41 -12.11
C LEU A 125 9.00 -15.15 -13.38
N PRO A 126 10.24 -15.66 -13.54
CA PRO A 126 10.94 -15.56 -14.82
C PRO A 126 10.28 -16.36 -15.95
N ALA A 127 9.72 -17.54 -15.67
CA ALA A 127 8.97 -18.31 -16.66
C ALA A 127 7.70 -17.56 -17.09
N TRP A 128 6.99 -16.95 -16.17
CA TRP A 128 5.88 -16.07 -16.46
C TRP A 128 6.31 -14.85 -17.31
N ALA A 129 7.39 -14.18 -16.94
CA ALA A 129 7.90 -13.04 -17.71
C ALA A 129 8.29 -13.45 -19.15
N TRP A 130 8.88 -14.62 -19.32
CA TRP A 130 9.19 -15.17 -20.64
C TRP A 130 7.92 -15.46 -21.45
N TRP A 131 6.85 -15.98 -20.81
CA TRP A 131 5.53 -16.19 -21.42
C TRP A 131 4.92 -14.87 -21.90
N GLU A 132 4.83 -13.86 -21.01
CA GLU A 132 4.29 -12.53 -21.30
C GLU A 132 4.99 -11.84 -22.48
N LEU A 133 6.32 -11.98 -22.59
CA LEU A 133 7.10 -11.43 -23.69
C LEU A 133 6.80 -12.08 -25.05
N ARG A 134 6.21 -13.28 -25.06
CA ARG A 134 5.88 -14.04 -26.27
C ARG A 134 4.40 -14.05 -26.62
N THR A 135 3.55 -13.73 -25.68
CA THR A 135 2.09 -13.71 -25.85
C THR A 135 1.67 -12.48 -26.66
N PRO A 136 0.82 -12.63 -27.69
CA PRO A 136 0.34 -11.49 -28.51
C PRO A 136 -0.50 -10.48 -27.73
N HIS A 137 -1.28 -10.98 -26.76
CA HIS A 137 -2.13 -10.18 -25.87
C HIS A 137 -1.77 -10.47 -24.42
N PRO A 138 -0.63 -9.93 -23.91
CA PRO A 138 -0.16 -10.23 -22.57
C PRO A 138 -1.07 -9.59 -21.51
N LEU A 139 -1.15 -10.19 -20.33
CA LEU A 139 -1.84 -9.61 -19.18
C LEU A 139 -1.16 -8.31 -18.74
N VAL A 140 0.16 -8.32 -18.74
CA VAL A 140 1.02 -7.16 -18.44
C VAL A 140 2.05 -7.02 -19.54
N ASP A 141 1.99 -5.95 -20.33
CA ASP A 141 3.03 -5.69 -21.32
C ASP A 141 4.34 -5.31 -20.63
N LEU A 142 5.24 -6.30 -20.53
CA LEU A 142 6.55 -6.13 -19.90
C LEU A 142 7.46 -5.18 -20.71
N ARG A 143 7.23 -5.01 -22.03
CA ARG A 143 7.98 -4.06 -22.84
C ARG A 143 7.63 -2.62 -22.45
N VAL A 144 6.33 -2.37 -22.19
CA VAL A 144 5.85 -1.08 -21.69
C VAL A 144 6.28 -0.88 -20.24
N THR A 145 6.19 -1.92 -19.43
CA THR A 145 6.63 -1.89 -18.02
C THR A 145 8.14 -1.63 -17.89
N ALA A 146 8.95 -2.10 -18.84
CA ALA A 146 10.38 -1.85 -18.89
C ALA A 146 10.75 -0.41 -19.36
N ARG A 147 9.81 0.38 -19.85
CA ARG A 147 10.07 1.80 -20.12
C ARG A 147 10.57 2.49 -18.86
N ARG A 148 11.65 3.23 -18.97
CA ARG A 148 12.35 3.82 -17.81
C ARG A 148 11.42 4.55 -16.83
N GLN A 149 10.47 5.33 -17.33
CA GLN A 149 9.51 6.05 -16.51
C GLN A 149 8.58 5.10 -15.74
N VAL A 150 8.02 4.08 -16.41
CA VAL A 150 7.11 3.09 -15.81
C VAL A 150 7.86 2.25 -14.78
N LEU A 151 9.07 1.80 -15.12
CA LEU A 151 9.92 1.00 -14.23
C LEU A 151 10.24 1.74 -12.93
N PHE A 152 10.72 2.99 -13.01
CA PHE A 152 11.02 3.78 -11.81
C PHE A 152 9.77 4.15 -11.01
N THR A 153 8.63 4.40 -11.68
CA THR A 153 7.35 4.63 -10.97
C THR A 153 6.90 3.37 -10.22
N ASN A 154 7.08 2.19 -10.82
CA ASN A 154 6.77 0.91 -10.17
C ASN A 154 7.71 0.63 -8.99
N ALA A 155 9.01 0.90 -9.13
CA ALA A 155 9.97 0.80 -8.02
C ALA A 155 9.60 1.76 -6.87
N ALA A 156 9.29 3.02 -7.19
CA ALA A 156 8.82 3.98 -6.20
C ALA A 156 7.52 3.52 -5.52
N SER A 157 6.63 2.83 -6.25
CA SER A 157 5.39 2.29 -5.66
C SER A 157 5.65 1.18 -4.64
N VAL A 158 6.68 0.34 -4.85
CA VAL A 158 7.13 -0.64 -3.84
C VAL A 158 7.61 0.10 -2.59
N LEU A 159 8.45 1.11 -2.74
CA LEU A 159 9.02 1.87 -1.62
C LEU A 159 7.95 2.64 -0.85
N VAL A 160 7.04 3.34 -1.54
CA VAL A 160 5.92 4.04 -0.89
C VAL A 160 4.96 3.06 -0.20
N GLY A 161 4.67 1.92 -0.81
CA GLY A 161 3.87 0.86 -0.19
C GLY A 161 4.53 0.31 1.07
N CYS A 162 5.85 0.09 1.03
CA CYS A 162 6.64 -0.34 2.16
C CYS A 162 6.60 0.71 3.30
N ALA A 163 6.88 1.97 3.00
CA ALA A 163 6.86 3.05 3.98
C ALA A 163 5.47 3.23 4.61
N MET A 164 4.41 3.24 3.80
CA MET A 164 3.05 3.40 4.29
C MET A 164 2.66 2.31 5.30
N TYR A 165 2.97 1.04 4.98
CA TYR A 165 2.60 -0.08 5.82
C TYR A 165 3.44 -0.16 7.10
N ALA A 166 4.75 0.10 7.01
CA ALA A 166 5.63 0.17 8.17
C ALA A 166 5.10 1.17 9.21
N GLN A 167 4.74 2.38 8.79
CA GLN A 167 4.19 3.41 9.66
C GLN A 167 2.91 2.94 10.36
N ALA A 168 1.96 2.40 9.58
CA ALA A 168 0.69 1.96 10.13
C ALA A 168 0.87 0.84 11.17
N LEU A 169 1.74 -0.14 10.88
CA LEU A 169 2.01 -1.27 11.76
C LEU A 169 2.73 -0.84 13.04
N ILE A 170 3.78 -0.03 12.93
CA ILE A 170 4.60 0.41 14.07
C ILE A 170 3.77 1.30 15.01
N VAL A 171 3.07 2.31 14.45
CA VAL A 171 2.26 3.23 15.26
C VAL A 171 1.14 2.51 15.98
N MET A 172 0.44 1.57 15.29
CA MET A 172 -0.62 0.78 15.91
C MET A 172 -0.10 -0.08 17.06
N GLN A 173 1.09 -0.70 16.91
CA GLN A 173 1.68 -1.49 18.00
C GLN A 173 2.10 -0.61 19.18
N LEU A 174 2.76 0.53 18.95
CA LEU A 174 3.16 1.46 20.03
C LEU A 174 1.96 2.01 20.80
N LEU A 175 0.87 2.34 20.11
CA LEU A 175 -0.36 2.79 20.76
C LEU A 175 -0.95 1.74 21.70
N GLN A 176 -0.90 0.46 21.33
CA GLN A 176 -1.51 -0.63 22.09
C GLN A 176 -0.57 -1.28 23.11
N LEU A 177 0.73 -1.03 23.04
CA LEU A 177 1.69 -1.60 23.96
C LEU A 177 1.44 -1.08 25.39
N PRO A 178 1.50 -1.94 26.45
CA PRO A 178 1.23 -1.51 27.81
C PRO A 178 2.15 -0.36 28.28
N GLU A 179 1.60 0.57 29.06
CA GLU A 179 2.37 1.69 29.65
C GLU A 179 3.49 1.21 30.56
N SER A 180 3.33 0.02 31.15
CA SER A 180 4.35 -0.61 32.01
C SER A 180 5.69 -0.83 31.29
N THR A 181 5.74 -0.78 29.97
CA THR A 181 6.98 -0.86 29.17
C THR A 181 7.80 0.44 29.22
N GLY A 182 7.23 1.56 29.65
CA GLY A 182 7.86 2.88 29.71
C GLY A 182 7.86 3.64 28.36
N TYR A 183 7.50 2.98 27.24
CA TYR A 183 7.38 3.57 25.91
C TYR A 183 6.06 3.22 25.18
N GLY A 184 5.32 2.24 25.68
CA GLY A 184 3.97 1.92 25.23
C GLY A 184 2.95 2.92 25.74
N LEU A 185 1.84 3.08 25.04
CA LEU A 185 0.85 4.14 25.29
C LEU A 185 -0.50 3.59 25.81
N GLY A 186 -0.62 2.27 26.04
CA GLY A 186 -1.72 1.62 26.75
C GLY A 186 -3.11 1.80 26.11
N GLN A 187 -3.20 2.18 24.84
CA GLN A 187 -4.48 2.44 24.19
C GLN A 187 -5.22 1.14 23.89
N SER A 188 -6.56 1.14 24.05
CA SER A 188 -7.40 0.06 23.56
C SER A 188 -7.35 -0.01 22.01
N MET A 189 -7.78 -1.14 21.43
CA MET A 189 -7.83 -1.29 19.98
C MET A 189 -8.68 -0.21 19.31
N LEU A 190 -9.84 0.11 19.89
CA LEU A 190 -10.71 1.17 19.40
C LEU A 190 -10.07 2.55 19.51
N ALA A 191 -9.47 2.87 20.67
CA ALA A 191 -8.80 4.15 20.87
C ALA A 191 -7.62 4.32 19.90
N ALA A 192 -6.80 3.29 19.69
CA ALA A 192 -5.72 3.30 18.72
C ALA A 192 -6.24 3.51 17.29
N GLY A 193 -7.34 2.86 16.90
CA GLY A 193 -8.01 3.10 15.63
C GLY A 193 -8.49 4.55 15.48
N LEU A 194 -9.08 5.13 16.51
CA LEU A 194 -9.52 6.54 16.51
C LEU A 194 -8.33 7.51 16.41
N TRP A 195 -7.21 7.23 17.09
CA TRP A 195 -5.98 8.01 16.96
C TRP A 195 -5.40 7.98 15.53
N MET A 196 -5.61 6.89 14.79
CA MET A 196 -5.15 6.77 13.40
C MET A 196 -6.11 7.39 12.37
N ALA A 197 -7.37 7.63 12.72
CA ALA A 197 -8.37 8.17 11.79
C ALA A 197 -7.99 9.54 11.18
N PRO A 198 -7.47 10.53 11.94
CA PRO A 198 -7.05 11.81 11.38
C PRO A 198 -5.96 11.68 10.31
N ALA A 199 -5.10 10.66 10.37
CA ALA A 199 -4.06 10.42 9.37
C ALA A 199 -4.65 10.09 7.99
N GLY A 200 -5.72 9.29 7.94
CA GLY A 200 -6.46 9.04 6.70
C GLY A 200 -7.13 10.31 6.14
N LEU A 201 -7.71 11.14 7.02
CA LEU A 201 -8.29 12.43 6.62
C LEU A 201 -7.21 13.40 6.11
N MET A 202 -6.00 13.38 6.68
CA MET A 202 -4.86 14.17 6.17
C MET A 202 -4.48 13.75 4.76
N MET A 203 -4.41 12.45 4.47
CA MET A 203 -4.18 11.95 3.11
C MET A 203 -5.24 12.48 2.14
N MET A 204 -6.51 12.49 2.54
CA MET A 204 -7.60 13.06 1.73
C MET A 204 -7.42 14.56 1.51
N ALA A 205 -7.15 15.33 2.57
CA ALA A 205 -7.02 16.78 2.51
C ALA A 205 -5.83 17.25 1.64
N VAL A 206 -4.73 16.48 1.63
CA VAL A 206 -3.53 16.80 0.85
C VAL A 206 -3.62 16.34 -0.61
N SER A 207 -4.48 15.38 -0.94
CA SER A 207 -4.62 14.86 -2.32
C SER A 207 -4.90 15.94 -3.38
N PRO A 208 -5.79 16.95 -3.17
CA PRO A 208 -5.98 18.05 -4.11
C PRO A 208 -4.74 18.95 -4.27
N LEU A 209 -3.93 19.11 -3.20
CA LEU A 209 -2.67 19.86 -3.28
C LEU A 209 -1.67 19.09 -4.15
N GLY A 210 -1.62 17.76 -4.05
CA GLY A 210 -0.84 16.91 -4.92
C GLY A 210 -1.22 17.04 -6.39
N ALA A 211 -2.51 17.12 -6.70
CA ALA A 211 -2.99 17.35 -8.06
C ALA A 211 -2.55 18.73 -8.59
N LYS A 212 -2.68 19.79 -7.79
CA LYS A 212 -2.21 21.15 -8.15
C LYS A 212 -0.70 21.18 -8.36
N LEU A 213 0.08 20.57 -7.47
CA LEU A 213 1.53 20.48 -7.59
C LEU A 213 1.94 19.70 -8.84
N SER A 214 1.25 18.59 -9.13
CA SER A 214 1.49 17.80 -10.34
C SER A 214 1.17 18.59 -11.62
N ALA A 215 0.15 19.44 -11.61
CA ALA A 215 -0.17 20.31 -12.73
C ALA A 215 0.85 21.45 -12.91
N ALA A 216 1.37 22.01 -11.81
CA ALA A 216 2.28 23.15 -11.85
C ALA A 216 3.75 22.75 -12.08
N ALA A 217 4.24 21.71 -11.39
CA ALA A 217 5.65 21.31 -11.38
C ALA A 217 5.90 19.91 -11.94
N GLY A 218 4.84 19.21 -12.32
CA GLY A 218 4.87 17.85 -12.84
C GLY A 218 4.77 16.75 -11.77
N PRO A 219 4.26 15.58 -12.16
CA PRO A 219 4.01 14.49 -11.20
C PRO A 219 5.29 13.87 -10.62
N LYS A 220 6.43 13.97 -11.30
CA LYS A 220 7.74 13.55 -10.78
C LYS A 220 8.14 14.36 -9.54
N VAL A 221 7.98 15.68 -9.59
CA VAL A 221 8.30 16.58 -8.47
C VAL A 221 7.36 16.30 -7.31
N THR A 222 6.07 16.07 -7.60
CA THR A 222 5.07 15.72 -6.58
C THR A 222 5.41 14.41 -5.87
N LEU A 223 5.83 13.38 -6.61
CA LEU A 223 6.25 12.11 -6.04
C LEU A 223 7.47 12.28 -5.13
N GLY A 224 8.51 13.00 -5.59
CA GLY A 224 9.69 13.30 -4.79
C GLY A 224 9.37 14.11 -3.52
N ALA A 225 8.52 15.13 -3.63
CA ALA A 225 8.04 15.89 -2.48
C ALA A 225 7.28 14.98 -1.48
N GLY A 226 6.41 14.10 -1.98
CA GLY A 226 5.72 13.10 -1.16
C GLY A 226 6.69 12.20 -0.39
N SER A 227 7.71 11.67 -1.07
CA SER A 227 8.75 10.83 -0.45
C SER A 227 9.52 11.58 0.64
N LEU A 228 9.91 12.83 0.39
CA LEU A 228 10.59 13.66 1.39
C LEU A 228 9.70 13.94 2.61
N VAL A 229 8.41 14.21 2.41
CA VAL A 229 7.45 14.41 3.51
C VAL A 229 7.30 13.13 4.33
N ILE A 230 7.23 11.95 3.69
CA ILE A 230 7.22 10.67 4.39
C ILE A 230 8.49 10.50 5.22
N ALA A 231 9.66 10.76 4.64
CA ALA A 231 10.94 10.66 5.35
C ALA A 231 11.03 11.61 6.54
N LEU A 232 10.53 12.85 6.42
CA LEU A 232 10.44 13.81 7.53
C LEU A 232 9.51 13.31 8.63
N GLY A 233 8.36 12.73 8.29
CA GLY A 233 7.46 12.11 9.25
C GLY A 233 8.15 11.00 10.05
N TYR A 234 8.84 10.10 9.38
CA TYR A 234 9.62 9.05 10.03
C TYR A 234 10.80 9.60 10.85
N GLY A 235 11.53 10.57 10.32
CA GLY A 235 12.63 11.22 11.04
C GLY A 235 12.17 11.88 12.35
N SER A 236 10.99 12.53 12.32
CA SER A 236 10.41 13.16 13.52
C SER A 236 10.00 12.15 14.60
N SER A 237 9.77 10.88 14.25
CA SER A 237 9.41 9.83 15.22
C SER A 237 10.51 9.60 16.26
N THR A 238 11.77 9.85 15.93
CA THR A 238 12.90 9.70 16.87
C THR A 238 12.75 10.54 18.14
N VAL A 239 12.01 11.63 18.05
CA VAL A 239 11.72 12.55 19.16
C VAL A 239 10.28 12.43 19.65
N LEU A 240 9.34 12.12 18.73
CA LEU A 240 7.91 12.23 18.99
C LEU A 240 7.24 10.91 19.43
N MET A 241 7.92 9.77 19.34
CA MET A 241 7.31 8.45 19.58
C MET A 241 6.86 8.20 21.01
N GLY A 242 7.29 8.99 21.98
CA GLY A 242 6.97 8.82 23.40
C GLY A 242 5.58 9.35 23.83
N SER A 243 4.73 9.80 22.91
CA SER A 243 3.40 10.29 23.24
C SER A 243 2.37 10.01 22.14
N THR A 244 1.09 9.87 22.51
CA THR A 244 -0.01 9.67 21.56
C THR A 244 -0.12 10.82 20.55
N TRP A 245 0.03 12.07 21.01
CA TRP A 245 0.04 13.25 20.15
C TRP A 245 1.24 13.29 19.21
N GLY A 246 2.40 12.84 19.70
CA GLY A 246 3.62 12.72 18.87
C GLY A 246 3.44 11.69 17.77
N LEU A 247 2.92 10.50 18.10
CA LEU A 247 2.62 9.47 17.08
C LEU A 247 1.54 9.90 16.09
N LEU A 248 0.52 10.64 16.57
CA LEU A 248 -0.45 11.26 15.66
C LEU A 248 0.22 12.23 14.70
N ALA A 249 1.10 13.11 15.20
CA ALA A 249 1.83 14.06 14.33
C ALA A 249 2.68 13.32 13.28
N VAL A 250 3.42 12.29 13.67
CA VAL A 250 4.17 11.41 12.75
C VAL A 250 3.24 10.82 11.69
N ALA A 251 2.11 10.26 12.12
CA ALA A 251 1.14 9.64 11.22
C ALA A 251 0.53 10.68 10.25
N LEU A 252 0.20 11.87 10.72
CA LEU A 252 -0.32 12.96 9.88
C LEU A 252 0.69 13.37 8.80
N VAL A 253 1.96 13.57 9.17
CA VAL A 253 3.01 13.96 8.21
C VAL A 253 3.28 12.84 7.21
N CYS A 254 3.43 11.59 7.64
CA CYS A 254 3.62 10.46 6.73
C CYS A 254 2.44 10.33 5.74
N ASN A 255 1.19 10.40 6.24
CA ASN A 255 0.02 10.26 5.38
C ASN A 255 -0.19 11.46 4.45
N ALA A 256 0.26 12.67 4.81
CA ALA A 256 0.33 13.79 3.89
C ALA A 256 1.26 13.48 2.70
N GLY A 257 2.45 12.94 2.95
CA GLY A 257 3.36 12.51 1.90
C GLY A 257 2.81 11.38 1.04
N VAL A 258 2.13 10.40 1.65
CA VAL A 258 1.44 9.33 0.93
C VAL A 258 0.35 9.90 0.03
N GLY A 259 -0.43 10.90 0.49
CA GLY A 259 -1.46 11.58 -0.31
C GLY A 259 -0.89 12.24 -1.58
N LEU A 260 0.28 12.87 -1.49
CA LEU A 260 1.00 13.42 -2.65
C LEU A 260 1.43 12.31 -3.61
N ALA A 261 2.06 11.25 -3.11
CA ALA A 261 2.60 10.17 -3.91
C ALA A 261 1.49 9.40 -4.68
N TYR A 262 0.37 9.10 -4.02
CA TYR A 262 -0.74 8.36 -4.62
C TYR A 262 -1.42 9.08 -5.78
N GLY A 263 -1.47 10.42 -5.75
CA GLY A 263 -1.98 11.21 -6.87
C GLY A 263 -0.98 11.27 -8.05
N ALA A 264 0.32 11.28 -7.76
CA ALA A 264 1.36 11.42 -8.76
C ALA A 264 1.64 10.13 -9.55
N MET A 265 1.59 8.95 -8.91
CA MET A 265 1.94 7.67 -9.54
C MET A 265 1.06 7.32 -10.76
N PRO A 266 -0.29 7.36 -10.67
CA PRO A 266 -1.13 7.11 -11.84
C PRO A 266 -0.87 8.09 -12.99
N ALA A 267 -0.60 9.35 -12.67
CA ALA A 267 -0.29 10.37 -13.68
C ALA A 267 1.02 10.06 -14.41
N LEU A 268 2.07 9.61 -13.69
CA LEU A 268 3.34 9.16 -14.27
C LEU A 268 3.16 7.94 -15.17
N ILE A 269 2.36 6.97 -14.75
CA ILE A 269 2.07 5.78 -15.57
C ILE A 269 1.31 6.19 -16.83
N MET A 270 0.22 6.93 -16.69
CA MET A 270 -0.62 7.32 -17.83
C MET A 270 0.09 8.18 -18.87
N SER A 271 1.07 8.98 -18.45
CA SER A 271 1.87 9.78 -19.41
C SER A 271 2.86 8.94 -20.23
N ALA A 272 3.13 7.69 -19.83
CA ALA A 272 4.10 6.80 -20.46
C ALA A 272 3.49 5.63 -21.20
N VAL A 273 2.17 5.39 -21.08
CA VAL A 273 1.47 4.25 -21.68
C VAL A 273 0.34 4.69 -22.60
N PRO A 274 0.00 3.90 -23.64
CA PRO A 274 -1.17 4.12 -24.46
C PRO A 274 -2.47 4.07 -23.64
N PRO A 275 -3.56 4.73 -24.10
CA PRO A 275 -4.86 4.67 -23.42
C PRO A 275 -5.37 3.24 -23.18
N SER A 276 -5.19 2.35 -24.17
CA SER A 276 -5.59 0.94 -24.11
C SER A 276 -4.90 0.14 -22.99
N GLU A 277 -3.71 0.54 -22.55
CA GLU A 277 -2.93 -0.15 -21.52
C GLU A 277 -3.01 0.49 -20.14
N THR A 278 -3.78 1.57 -20.00
CA THR A 278 -3.88 2.32 -18.74
C THR A 278 -4.31 1.46 -17.56
N ALA A 279 -5.30 0.58 -17.76
CA ALA A 279 -5.83 -0.27 -16.70
C ALA A 279 -4.82 -1.32 -16.25
N SER A 280 -4.15 -2.01 -17.20
CA SER A 280 -3.15 -3.04 -16.90
C SER A 280 -1.92 -2.45 -16.24
N ALA A 281 -1.40 -1.32 -16.75
CA ALA A 281 -0.23 -0.65 -16.19
C ALA A 281 -0.48 -0.09 -14.78
N ASN A 282 -1.64 0.52 -14.51
CA ASN A 282 -2.02 0.95 -13.14
C ASN A 282 -2.34 -0.24 -12.23
N GLY A 283 -2.88 -1.33 -12.79
CA GLY A 283 -3.07 -2.59 -12.07
C GLY A 283 -1.74 -3.15 -11.59
N PHE A 284 -0.76 -3.23 -12.48
CA PHE A 284 0.60 -3.68 -12.14
C PHE A 284 1.28 -2.74 -11.12
N ASN A 285 1.12 -1.43 -11.26
CA ASN A 285 1.61 -0.46 -10.28
C ASN A 285 0.99 -0.67 -8.88
N THR A 286 -0.30 -0.98 -8.81
CA THR A 286 -0.98 -1.32 -7.55
C THR A 286 -0.43 -2.62 -6.96
N LEU A 287 -0.12 -3.61 -7.80
CA LEU A 287 0.51 -4.85 -7.40
C LEU A 287 1.91 -4.62 -6.82
N MET A 288 2.74 -3.79 -7.47
CA MET A 288 4.06 -3.42 -6.95
C MET A 288 3.96 -2.79 -5.55
N ARG A 289 2.98 -1.94 -5.33
CA ARG A 289 2.70 -1.37 -4.01
C ARG A 289 2.32 -2.42 -2.97
N SER A 290 1.51 -3.41 -3.35
CA SER A 290 1.15 -4.54 -2.47
C SER A 290 2.36 -5.42 -2.12
N ILE A 291 3.30 -5.61 -3.05
CA ILE A 291 4.58 -6.25 -2.77
C ILE A 291 5.34 -5.45 -1.71
N GLY A 292 5.39 -4.12 -1.85
CA GLY A 292 6.01 -3.24 -0.86
C GLY A 292 5.41 -3.40 0.54
N THR A 293 4.08 -3.47 0.66
CA THR A 293 3.41 -3.68 1.97
C THR A 293 3.78 -5.02 2.60
N THR A 294 3.89 -6.09 1.79
CA THR A 294 4.27 -7.43 2.29
C THR A 294 5.74 -7.47 2.72
N VAL A 295 6.63 -6.89 1.93
CA VAL A 295 8.06 -6.76 2.29
C VAL A 295 8.22 -5.97 3.58
N SER A 296 7.46 -4.89 3.73
CA SER A 296 7.44 -4.09 4.94
C SER A 296 7.00 -4.88 6.18
N ALA A 297 5.91 -5.65 6.05
CA ALA A 297 5.42 -6.49 7.14
C ALA A 297 6.50 -7.46 7.62
N ALA A 298 7.20 -8.12 6.69
CA ALA A 298 8.28 -9.04 7.00
C ALA A 298 9.50 -8.31 7.61
N ALA A 299 9.95 -7.21 7.02
CA ALA A 299 11.12 -6.47 7.50
C ALA A 299 10.88 -5.89 8.91
N VAL A 300 9.75 -5.21 9.12
CA VAL A 300 9.38 -4.66 10.44
C VAL A 300 9.17 -5.79 11.44
N GLY A 301 8.52 -6.89 11.02
CA GLY A 301 8.34 -8.07 11.87
C GLY A 301 9.67 -8.65 12.36
N VAL A 302 10.66 -8.81 11.48
CA VAL A 302 12.00 -9.28 11.84
C VAL A 302 12.69 -8.29 12.78
N ILE A 303 12.69 -6.99 12.47
CA ILE A 303 13.32 -5.97 13.33
C ILE A 303 12.74 -6.03 14.75
N LEU A 304 11.42 -6.09 14.88
CA LEU A 304 10.74 -6.11 16.16
C LEU A 304 10.89 -7.46 16.91
N ALA A 305 11.05 -8.57 16.19
CA ALA A 305 11.27 -9.90 16.76
C ALA A 305 12.70 -10.09 17.28
N GLU A 306 13.70 -9.54 16.58
CA GLU A 306 15.12 -9.65 16.98
C GLU A 306 15.50 -8.63 18.07
N MET A 307 14.89 -7.44 18.03
CA MET A 307 15.18 -6.36 18.98
C MET A 307 14.15 -6.36 20.12
N THR A 308 14.24 -7.34 21.02
CA THR A 308 13.28 -7.54 22.10
C THR A 308 13.83 -7.16 23.46
N THR A 309 12.93 -7.00 24.42
CA THR A 309 13.20 -6.86 25.86
C THR A 309 12.25 -7.76 26.64
N THR A 310 12.70 -8.24 27.81
CA THR A 310 11.85 -9.07 28.68
C THR A 310 11.31 -8.23 29.82
N MET A 311 9.99 -8.08 29.90
CA MET A 311 9.30 -7.35 30.97
C MET A 311 8.17 -8.19 31.53
N GLY A 312 8.15 -8.36 32.84
CA GLY A 312 7.11 -9.15 33.52
C GLY A 312 7.00 -10.60 33.03
N GLY A 313 8.11 -11.21 32.58
CA GLY A 313 8.14 -12.56 32.05
C GLY A 313 7.60 -12.68 30.59
N ARG A 314 7.29 -11.57 29.92
CA ARG A 314 6.89 -11.52 28.51
C ARG A 314 8.00 -10.90 27.67
N VAL A 315 8.24 -11.49 26.51
CA VAL A 315 9.15 -10.95 25.49
C VAL A 315 8.35 -9.96 24.64
N LEU A 316 8.79 -8.70 24.62
CA LEU A 316 8.15 -7.60 23.89
C LEU A 316 9.19 -6.90 23.00
N PRO A 317 8.79 -6.31 21.88
CA PRO A 317 9.70 -5.49 21.07
C PRO A 317 10.25 -4.34 21.90
N SER A 318 11.55 -4.07 21.83
CA SER A 318 12.20 -3.00 22.60
C SER A 318 11.95 -1.61 21.95
N GLU A 319 12.12 -0.56 22.76
CA GLU A 319 12.07 0.83 22.25
C GLU A 319 13.08 1.05 21.09
N ALA A 320 14.29 0.50 21.24
CA ALA A 320 15.30 0.52 20.18
C ALA A 320 14.84 -0.18 18.91
N GLY A 321 14.08 -1.29 19.05
CA GLY A 321 13.47 -1.99 17.91
C GLY A 321 12.46 -1.11 17.16
N PHE A 322 11.59 -0.41 17.88
CA PHE A 322 10.66 0.54 17.27
C PHE A 322 11.38 1.71 16.58
N ARG A 323 12.43 2.27 17.20
CA ARG A 323 13.26 3.31 16.57
C ARG A 323 13.95 2.81 15.30
N ALA A 324 14.52 1.60 15.33
CA ALA A 324 15.14 0.99 14.17
C ALA A 324 14.12 0.76 13.03
N ALA A 325 12.92 0.28 13.35
CA ALA A 325 11.85 0.10 12.37
C ALA A 325 11.37 1.43 11.76
N MET A 326 11.28 2.50 12.55
CA MET A 326 10.98 3.84 12.04
C MET A 326 12.10 4.38 11.13
N LEU A 327 13.36 4.19 11.51
CA LEU A 327 14.50 4.59 10.69
C LEU A 327 14.60 3.77 9.40
N PHE A 328 14.24 2.49 9.43
CA PHE A 328 14.07 1.67 8.23
C PHE A 328 13.04 2.32 7.28
N GLY A 329 11.85 2.69 7.79
CA GLY A 329 10.83 3.39 7.00
C GLY A 329 11.32 4.72 6.43
N CYS A 330 12.12 5.49 7.20
CA CYS A 330 12.76 6.72 6.73
C CYS A 330 13.73 6.44 5.58
N GLY A 331 14.61 5.45 5.72
CA GLY A 331 15.56 5.05 4.67
C GLY A 331 14.85 4.63 3.39
N VAL A 332 13.80 3.82 3.51
CA VAL A 332 12.97 3.39 2.36
C VAL A 332 12.31 4.58 1.67
N ALA A 333 11.86 5.59 2.41
CA ALA A 333 11.23 6.77 1.82
C ALA A 333 12.22 7.71 1.10
N LEU A 334 13.52 7.65 1.44
CA LEU A 334 14.57 8.46 0.81
C LEU A 334 15.16 7.82 -0.47
N LEU A 335 14.95 6.52 -0.70
CA LEU A 335 15.35 5.80 -1.91
C LEU A 335 14.42 6.11 -3.09
#